data_1d40ab5a2b5528e29d63151f3dbac114
#
_entry.id   1d40ab5a2b5528e29d63151f3dbac114
#
_cell.length_a   1.000
_cell.length_b   1.000
_cell.length_c   1.000
_cell.angle_alpha   90.00
_cell.angle_beta   90.00
_cell.angle_gamma   90.00
#
_symmetry.space_group_name_H-M   'P 1'
#
loop_
_entity.id
_entity.type
_entity.pdbx_description
1 polymer ?
#
loop_
_entity_poly.entity_id
_entity_poly.type
_entity_poly.pdbx_seq_one_letter_code
_entity_poly.pdbx_strand_id
1 'polypeptide(L)'
;MLVDLLEHLRCPNQHADSWLVATTLRTADRHILEGTLGCPVCGAEFAIRDGVASFGREDPPPSAAAQADIGGETLRLAALLAASDRGGLYVLGGAWGELAHALSDLLDEGRRARLMLVSPPRRVVGWSTIRGAGDTLPLAAGSARGVAIDRASVPFAQSAVLVLGSKGRLVAPAATPLPAGITLLARDDRHWVGERESGAGDSPLVMPRRAAPRTGSR
;
A
#
# COMPACT_ATOMS: atom_id res chain seq x y z
N MET A 1 -7.62 -4.17 10.53
CA MET A 1 -6.20 -3.96 10.15
C MET A 1 -5.43 -5.27 10.37
N LEU A 2 -4.89 -5.88 9.35
CA LEU A 2 -4.10 -7.11 9.46
C LEU A 2 -2.79 -6.83 10.22
N VAL A 3 -2.44 -7.65 11.20
CA VAL A 3 -1.24 -7.46 12.04
C VAL A 3 0.04 -7.38 11.19
N ASP A 4 0.16 -8.23 10.18
CA ASP A 4 1.34 -8.26 9.29
C ASP A 4 1.54 -6.98 8.47
N LEU A 5 0.53 -6.12 8.36
CA LEU A 5 0.66 -4.84 7.65
C LEU A 5 1.14 -3.70 8.55
N LEU A 6 1.21 -3.90 9.86
CA LEU A 6 1.72 -2.88 10.79
C LEU A 6 3.19 -2.54 10.51
N GLU A 7 3.99 -3.50 10.09
CA GLU A 7 5.40 -3.29 9.76
C GLU A 7 5.61 -2.27 8.63
N HIS A 8 4.59 -2.07 7.79
CA HIS A 8 4.62 -1.11 6.69
C HIS A 8 4.15 0.28 7.09
N LEU A 9 3.46 0.43 8.23
CA LEU A 9 2.91 1.73 8.64
C LEU A 9 3.99 2.66 9.18
N ARG A 10 3.89 3.94 8.80
CA ARG A 10 4.78 5.02 9.24
C ARG A 10 3.97 6.20 9.75
N CYS A 11 4.58 6.95 10.65
CA CYS A 11 4.01 8.20 11.11
C CYS A 11 4.00 9.23 9.97
N PRO A 12 2.86 9.88 9.65
CA PRO A 12 2.79 10.86 8.58
C PRO A 12 3.24 12.26 9.02
N ASN A 13 3.63 12.45 10.28
CA ASN A 13 4.05 13.75 10.79
C ASN A 13 5.49 14.06 10.37
N GLN A 14 5.83 15.37 10.36
CA GLN A 14 7.14 15.86 9.94
C GLN A 14 8.21 15.58 11.01
N HIS A 15 8.85 14.45 10.91
CA HIS A 15 10.03 14.06 11.69
C HIS A 15 10.76 12.91 10.94
N ALA A 16 11.85 12.41 11.50
CA ALA A 16 12.54 11.23 10.96
C ALA A 16 11.59 10.04 10.83
N ASP A 17 11.79 9.21 9.79
CA ASP A 17 10.95 8.03 9.54
C ASP A 17 10.80 7.18 10.80
N SER A 18 9.58 6.87 11.19
CA SER A 18 9.29 6.13 12.42
C SER A 18 8.14 5.16 12.23
N TRP A 19 8.36 3.95 12.70
CA TRP A 19 7.31 2.94 12.81
C TRP A 19 6.25 3.36 13.82
N LEU A 20 5.03 2.90 13.58
CA LEU A 20 3.94 3.03 14.52
C LEU A 20 3.84 1.77 15.38
N VAL A 21 3.67 1.98 16.66
CA VAL A 21 3.48 0.90 17.65
C VAL A 21 1.99 0.72 17.89
N ALA A 22 1.50 -0.51 17.70
CA ALA A 22 0.08 -0.81 17.89
C ALA A 22 -0.21 -1.26 19.32
N THR A 23 -1.20 -0.63 19.95
CA THR A 23 -1.88 -1.14 21.15
C THR A 23 -3.23 -1.70 20.69
N THR A 24 -3.49 -2.97 21.00
CA THR A 24 -4.70 -3.67 20.52
C THR A 24 -5.70 -3.84 21.65
N LEU A 25 -6.94 -3.45 21.39
CA LEU A 25 -8.07 -3.63 22.29
C LEU A 25 -8.93 -4.85 21.91
N ARG A 26 -9.14 -5.03 20.60
CA ARG A 26 -9.92 -6.15 20.06
C ARG A 26 -9.30 -6.66 18.77
N THR A 27 -9.13 -7.97 18.69
CA THR A 27 -8.59 -8.67 17.53
C THR A 27 -9.48 -9.84 17.13
N ALA A 28 -9.52 -10.19 15.84
CA ALA A 28 -10.10 -11.41 15.31
C ALA A 28 -9.30 -11.85 14.07
N ASP A 29 -9.01 -13.13 13.94
CA ASP A 29 -8.34 -13.73 12.77
C ASP A 29 -7.11 -12.93 12.29
N ARG A 30 -6.21 -12.58 13.23
CA ARG A 30 -5.03 -11.74 13.00
C ARG A 30 -5.34 -10.30 12.53
N HIS A 31 -6.59 -9.86 12.62
CA HIS A 31 -6.97 -8.48 12.35
C HIS A 31 -7.18 -7.72 13.66
N ILE A 32 -6.58 -6.56 13.76
CA ILE A 32 -6.90 -5.57 14.79
C ILE A 32 -8.19 -4.89 14.37
N LEU A 33 -9.23 -5.11 15.13
CA LEU A 33 -10.53 -4.47 14.92
C LEU A 33 -10.59 -3.14 15.66
N GLU A 34 -10.05 -3.09 16.88
CA GLU A 34 -9.97 -1.88 17.71
C GLU A 34 -8.60 -1.77 18.34
N GLY A 35 -8.08 -0.55 18.38
CA GLY A 35 -6.76 -0.26 18.95
C GLY A 35 -6.28 1.15 18.63
N THR A 36 -5.02 1.40 18.92
CA THR A 36 -4.35 2.68 18.67
C THR A 36 -2.97 2.43 18.08
N LEU A 37 -2.58 3.24 17.12
CA LEU A 37 -1.23 3.31 16.58
C LEU A 37 -0.54 4.53 17.19
N GLY A 38 0.51 4.33 17.96
CA GLY A 38 1.29 5.40 18.60
C GLY A 38 2.62 5.63 17.87
N CYS A 39 2.99 6.89 17.69
CA CYS A 39 4.31 7.25 17.20
C CYS A 39 5.28 7.45 18.39
N PRO A 40 6.38 6.69 18.50
CA PRO A 40 7.31 6.83 19.61
C PRO A 40 8.15 8.11 19.54
N VAL A 41 8.18 8.79 18.38
CA VAL A 41 8.97 10.02 18.19
C VAL A 41 8.19 11.27 18.58
N CYS A 42 6.95 11.43 18.06
CA CYS A 42 6.16 12.64 18.32
C CYS A 42 4.98 12.43 19.28
N GLY A 43 4.75 11.21 19.75
CA GLY A 43 3.64 10.89 20.66
C GLY A 43 2.24 10.95 20.00
N ALA A 44 2.16 11.15 18.69
CA ALA A 44 0.88 11.16 18.00
C ALA A 44 0.21 9.79 18.06
N GLU A 45 -1.10 9.78 18.28
CA GLU A 45 -1.92 8.58 18.33
C GLU A 45 -2.98 8.58 17.23
N PHE A 46 -3.17 7.42 16.60
CA PHE A 46 -4.09 7.21 15.49
C PHE A 46 -4.99 6.02 15.81
N ALA A 47 -6.30 6.24 15.82
CA ALA A 47 -7.25 5.20 16.19
C ALA A 47 -7.39 4.13 15.09
N ILE A 48 -7.49 2.88 15.51
CA ILE A 48 -8.00 1.79 14.68
C ILE A 48 -9.42 1.47 15.16
N ARG A 49 -10.40 1.56 14.25
CA ARG A 49 -11.80 1.18 14.49
C ARG A 49 -12.29 0.31 13.36
N ASP A 50 -12.83 -0.86 13.70
CA ASP A 50 -13.32 -1.85 12.72
C ASP A 50 -12.30 -2.19 11.62
N GLY A 51 -11.01 -2.26 11.98
CA GLY A 51 -9.94 -2.55 11.05
C GLY A 51 -9.46 -1.37 10.20
N VAL A 52 -10.04 -0.18 10.39
CA VAL A 52 -9.68 1.07 9.70
C VAL A 52 -8.76 1.90 10.57
N ALA A 53 -7.55 2.21 10.10
CA ALA A 53 -6.64 3.16 10.73
C ALA A 53 -6.93 4.58 10.25
N SER A 54 -7.20 5.51 11.18
CA SER A 54 -7.52 6.91 10.88
C SER A 54 -6.39 7.83 11.31
N PHE A 55 -5.84 8.59 10.35
CA PHE A 55 -4.71 9.49 10.57
C PHE A 55 -5.11 10.95 10.83
N GLY A 56 -6.42 11.21 10.97
CA GLY A 56 -6.94 12.51 11.45
C GLY A 56 -6.86 13.67 10.46
N ARG A 57 -6.46 13.42 9.20
CA ARG A 57 -6.50 14.41 8.11
C ARG A 57 -7.75 14.19 7.26
N GLU A 58 -8.07 15.16 6.40
CA GLU A 58 -9.17 15.00 5.44
C GLU A 58 -8.81 13.94 4.38
N ASP A 59 -9.78 13.06 4.09
CA ASP A 59 -9.73 12.21 2.92
C ASP A 59 -10.09 13.05 1.68
N PRO A 60 -9.49 12.76 0.52
CA PRO A 60 -9.96 13.34 -0.72
C PRO A 60 -11.45 13.01 -0.94
N PRO A 61 -12.23 13.93 -1.55
CA PRO A 61 -13.64 13.67 -1.83
C PRO A 61 -13.76 12.39 -2.68
N PRO A 62 -14.72 11.49 -2.36
CA PRO A 62 -14.84 10.23 -3.07
C PRO A 62 -15.10 10.47 -4.56
N SER A 63 -14.36 9.78 -5.40
CA SER A 63 -14.69 9.70 -6.82
C SER A 63 -15.97 8.89 -7.00
N ALA A 64 -16.86 9.35 -7.88
CA ALA A 64 -18.01 8.53 -8.25
C ALA A 64 -17.48 7.19 -8.82
N ALA A 65 -17.80 6.10 -8.15
CA ALA A 65 -17.49 4.78 -8.66
C ALA A 65 -18.25 4.62 -9.98
N ALA A 66 -17.54 4.52 -11.09
CA ALA A 66 -18.14 4.06 -12.31
C ALA A 66 -18.61 2.62 -12.04
N GLN A 67 -19.89 2.33 -12.27
CA GLN A 67 -20.40 0.97 -12.29
C GLN A 67 -19.80 0.28 -13.53
N ALA A 68 -18.57 -0.12 -13.41
CA ALA A 68 -17.85 -0.83 -14.45
C ALA A 68 -18.08 -2.34 -14.28
N ASP A 69 -17.87 -3.08 -15.34
CA ASP A 69 -17.71 -4.52 -15.31
C ASP A 69 -16.60 -4.88 -14.31
N ILE A 70 -16.99 -5.29 -13.10
CA ILE A 70 -16.06 -5.60 -11.99
C ILE A 70 -15.05 -6.66 -12.44
N GLY A 71 -15.48 -7.66 -13.19
CA GLY A 71 -14.61 -8.75 -13.66
C GLY A 71 -13.53 -8.24 -14.61
N GLY A 72 -13.92 -7.50 -15.65
CA GLY A 72 -13.00 -6.92 -16.62
C GLY A 72 -12.03 -5.91 -16.00
N GLU A 73 -12.53 -5.04 -15.10
CA GLU A 73 -11.69 -4.06 -14.40
C GLU A 73 -10.71 -4.73 -13.44
N THR A 74 -11.11 -5.83 -12.76
CA THR A 74 -10.22 -6.58 -11.88
C THR A 74 -9.08 -7.24 -12.64
N LEU A 75 -9.38 -7.91 -13.76
CA LEU A 75 -8.37 -8.51 -14.63
C LEU A 75 -7.41 -7.45 -15.18
N ARG A 76 -7.96 -6.31 -15.61
CA ARG A 76 -7.18 -5.19 -16.10
C ARG A 76 -6.25 -4.64 -15.02
N LEU A 77 -6.76 -4.39 -13.81
CA LEU A 77 -5.96 -3.90 -12.69
C LEU A 77 -4.84 -4.88 -12.34
N ALA A 78 -5.13 -6.18 -12.27
CA ALA A 78 -4.14 -7.21 -12.00
C ALA A 78 -3.02 -7.20 -13.05
N ALA A 79 -3.37 -7.07 -14.33
CA ALA A 79 -2.40 -7.00 -15.43
C ALA A 79 -1.55 -5.73 -15.36
N LEU A 80 -2.15 -4.56 -15.14
CA LEU A 80 -1.43 -3.29 -15.01
C LEU A 80 -0.45 -3.30 -13.84
N LEU A 81 -0.85 -3.85 -12.70
CA LEU A 81 -0.01 -4.00 -11.51
C LEU A 81 1.00 -5.15 -11.62
N ALA A 82 0.93 -6.01 -12.65
CA ALA A 82 1.63 -7.30 -12.73
C ALA A 82 1.48 -8.12 -11.43
N ALA A 83 0.26 -8.13 -10.90
CA ALA A 83 -0.01 -8.70 -9.59
C ALA A 83 0.03 -10.24 -9.61
N SER A 84 0.03 -10.85 -10.79
CA SER A 84 0.03 -12.31 -10.98
C SER A 84 1.34 -13.01 -10.61
N ASP A 85 2.47 -12.31 -10.66
CA ASP A 85 3.77 -12.96 -10.68
C ASP A 85 4.51 -12.96 -9.34
N ARG A 86 4.17 -12.05 -8.43
CA ARG A 86 4.92 -11.87 -7.18
C ARG A 86 4.01 -11.51 -6.02
N GLY A 87 4.21 -12.15 -4.87
CA GLY A 87 3.64 -11.72 -3.62
C GLY A 87 4.14 -10.32 -3.21
N GLY A 88 3.53 -9.74 -2.19
CA GLY A 88 3.91 -8.44 -1.64
C GLY A 88 2.70 -7.55 -1.37
N LEU A 89 2.98 -6.32 -0.98
CA LEU A 89 1.94 -5.33 -0.66
C LEU A 89 1.49 -4.61 -1.94
N TYR A 90 0.17 -4.59 -2.15
CA TYR A 90 -0.49 -3.76 -3.15
C TYR A 90 -1.41 -2.75 -2.46
N VAL A 91 -1.33 -1.50 -2.86
CA VAL A 91 -2.10 -0.39 -2.28
C VAL A 91 -3.15 0.06 -3.30
N LEU A 92 -4.41 0.06 -2.87
CA LEU A 92 -5.56 0.43 -3.70
C LEU A 92 -6.18 1.72 -3.17
N GLY A 93 -5.96 2.82 -3.87
CA GLY A 93 -6.47 4.14 -3.54
C GLY A 93 -7.84 4.41 -4.16
N GLY A 94 -8.75 5.02 -3.37
CA GLY A 94 -10.06 5.44 -3.82
C GLY A 94 -10.93 4.28 -4.33
N ALA A 95 -11.55 4.46 -5.48
CA ALA A 95 -12.48 3.50 -6.08
C ALA A 95 -11.86 2.13 -6.40
N TRP A 96 -10.54 2.05 -6.59
CA TRP A 96 -9.86 0.76 -6.76
C TRP A 96 -10.02 -0.17 -5.56
N GLY A 97 -10.25 0.38 -4.36
CA GLY A 97 -10.54 -0.39 -3.15
C GLY A 97 -11.81 -1.25 -3.26
N GLU A 98 -12.76 -0.89 -4.10
CA GLU A 98 -14.00 -1.68 -4.31
C GLU A 98 -13.73 -3.00 -5.05
N LEU A 99 -12.60 -3.11 -5.76
CA LEU A 99 -12.18 -4.34 -6.43
C LEU A 99 -11.41 -5.32 -5.52
N ALA A 100 -11.19 -4.97 -4.25
CA ALA A 100 -10.31 -5.73 -3.36
C ALA A 100 -10.70 -7.20 -3.22
N HIS A 101 -11.99 -7.53 -3.11
CA HIS A 101 -12.46 -8.91 -3.02
C HIS A 101 -12.16 -9.68 -4.31
N ALA A 102 -12.60 -9.17 -5.45
CA ALA A 102 -12.40 -9.82 -6.74
C ALA A 102 -10.90 -9.96 -7.10
N LEU A 103 -10.10 -8.95 -6.74
CA LEU A 103 -8.65 -9.00 -6.94
C LEU A 103 -7.99 -10.04 -6.04
N SER A 104 -8.43 -10.15 -4.78
CA SER A 104 -7.95 -11.18 -3.85
C SER A 104 -8.25 -12.58 -4.37
N ASP A 105 -9.49 -12.82 -4.80
CA ASP A 105 -9.91 -14.11 -5.35
C ASP A 105 -9.06 -14.50 -6.57
N LEU A 106 -8.74 -13.51 -7.41
CA LEU A 106 -7.87 -13.72 -8.58
C LEU A 106 -6.41 -14.04 -8.19
N LEU A 107 -5.93 -13.51 -7.06
CA LEU A 107 -4.53 -13.65 -6.62
C LEU A 107 -4.30 -14.81 -5.66
N ASP A 108 -5.35 -15.51 -5.19
CA ASP A 108 -5.35 -16.28 -3.94
C ASP A 108 -4.67 -17.66 -4.03
N GLU A 109 -4.41 -18.23 -5.15
CA GLU A 109 -3.79 -19.55 -5.18
C GLU A 109 -2.28 -19.51 -4.99
N GLY A 110 -1.85 -19.49 -3.72
CA GLY A 110 -0.44 -19.68 -3.33
C GLY A 110 0.41 -18.42 -3.35
N ARG A 111 -0.17 -17.27 -3.59
CA ARG A 111 0.55 -15.98 -3.68
C ARG A 111 0.33 -15.19 -2.41
N ARG A 112 1.41 -14.84 -1.74
CA ARG A 112 1.40 -14.00 -0.53
C ARG A 112 1.14 -12.52 -0.86
N ALA A 113 0.18 -12.24 -1.73
CA ALA A 113 -0.24 -10.88 -2.04
C ALA A 113 -1.10 -10.34 -0.89
N ARG A 114 -0.82 -9.12 -0.47
CA ARG A 114 -1.56 -8.42 0.58
C ARG A 114 -2.10 -7.13 0.02
N LEU A 115 -3.35 -6.84 0.30
CA LEU A 115 -4.01 -5.62 -0.15
C LEU A 115 -4.19 -4.66 1.02
N MET A 116 -3.89 -3.39 0.78
CA MET A 116 -4.19 -2.27 1.67
C MET A 116 -5.01 -1.24 0.93
N LEU A 117 -6.13 -0.84 1.51
CA LEU A 117 -7.03 0.13 0.94
C LEU A 117 -6.73 1.51 1.52
N VAL A 118 -6.76 2.54 0.67
CA VAL A 118 -6.57 3.93 1.09
C VAL A 118 -7.77 4.74 0.64
N SER A 119 -8.48 5.31 1.62
CA SER A 119 -9.63 6.19 1.41
C SER A 119 -10.65 5.67 0.38
N PRO A 120 -11.08 4.39 0.48
CA PRO A 120 -12.09 3.87 -0.43
C PRO A 120 -13.40 4.66 -0.25
N PRO A 121 -14.18 4.91 -1.33
CA PRO A 121 -15.40 5.72 -1.28
C PRO A 121 -16.45 5.10 -0.37
N ARG A 122 -16.48 3.78 -0.30
CA ARG A 122 -17.34 3.01 0.61
C ARG A 122 -16.48 2.16 1.54
N ARG A 123 -17.06 1.82 2.69
CA ARG A 123 -16.41 0.88 3.61
C ARG A 123 -16.35 -0.52 2.97
N VAL A 124 -15.16 -1.07 2.88
CA VAL A 124 -14.92 -2.44 2.42
C VAL A 124 -14.58 -3.30 3.63
N VAL A 125 -15.50 -4.18 4.02
CA VAL A 125 -15.36 -5.02 5.21
C VAL A 125 -14.31 -6.11 4.97
N GLY A 126 -13.56 -6.49 6.01
CA GLY A 126 -12.56 -7.56 5.93
C GLY A 126 -11.18 -7.12 5.44
N TRP A 127 -11.01 -5.85 5.05
CA TRP A 127 -9.75 -5.32 4.53
C TRP A 127 -9.08 -4.31 5.44
N SER A 128 -7.76 -4.32 5.41
CA SER A 128 -6.95 -3.28 6.06
C SER A 128 -7.10 -1.98 5.31
N THR A 129 -7.61 -0.97 6.01
CA THR A 129 -7.93 0.33 5.40
C THR A 129 -7.22 1.45 6.15
N ILE A 130 -6.70 2.41 5.40
CA ILE A 130 -6.18 3.69 5.88
C ILE A 130 -7.15 4.79 5.46
N ARG A 131 -7.46 5.73 6.38
CA ARG A 131 -8.24 6.94 6.13
C ARG A 131 -7.57 8.15 6.75
N GLY A 132 -7.90 9.33 6.24
CA GLY A 132 -7.41 10.59 6.78
C GLY A 132 -5.91 10.76 6.65
N ALA A 133 -5.31 10.23 5.60
CA ALA A 133 -3.87 10.32 5.36
C ALA A 133 -3.43 11.65 4.71
N GLY A 134 -4.38 12.46 4.21
CA GLY A 134 -4.08 13.70 3.47
C GLY A 134 -3.52 13.40 2.08
N ASP A 135 -2.35 13.91 1.76
CA ASP A 135 -1.62 13.72 0.50
C ASP A 135 -0.44 12.74 0.61
N THR A 136 -0.20 12.20 1.80
CA THR A 136 0.95 11.35 2.10
C THR A 136 0.49 9.96 2.52
N LEU A 137 0.93 8.93 1.81
CA LEU A 137 0.71 7.55 2.23
C LEU A 137 1.57 7.26 3.47
N PRO A 138 0.97 6.89 4.63
CA PRO A 138 1.71 6.61 5.85
C PRO A 138 2.32 5.19 5.82
N LEU A 139 3.13 4.93 4.81
CA LEU A 139 3.74 3.64 4.52
C LEU A 139 5.25 3.76 4.35
N ALA A 140 5.96 2.71 4.68
CA ALA A 140 7.41 2.64 4.54
C ALA A 140 7.84 2.81 3.08
N ALA A 141 8.94 3.52 2.88
CA ALA A 141 9.56 3.62 1.58
C ALA A 141 9.91 2.22 1.03
N GLY A 142 9.61 2.00 -0.23
CA GLY A 142 9.93 0.74 -0.90
C GLY A 142 9.10 -0.48 -0.48
N SER A 143 8.04 -0.31 0.32
CA SER A 143 7.26 -1.41 0.89
C SER A 143 6.25 -2.03 -0.09
N ALA A 144 5.75 -1.27 -1.07
CA ALA A 144 4.73 -1.74 -1.99
C ALA A 144 5.29 -2.26 -3.32
N ARG A 145 4.69 -3.30 -3.85
CA ARG A 145 4.94 -3.83 -5.21
C ARG A 145 4.12 -3.12 -6.26
N GLY A 146 2.96 -2.63 -5.87
CA GLY A 146 2.10 -1.88 -6.76
C GLY A 146 1.20 -0.92 -5.99
N VAL A 147 0.93 0.23 -6.61
CA VAL A 147 0.00 1.23 -6.11
C VAL A 147 -0.93 1.59 -7.27
N ALA A 148 -2.23 1.52 -7.03
CA ALA A 148 -3.22 2.02 -7.95
C ALA A 148 -3.96 3.20 -7.31
N ILE A 149 -4.00 4.33 -8.00
CA ILE A 149 -4.71 5.54 -7.57
C ILE A 149 -5.79 5.89 -8.57
N ASP A 150 -6.95 6.28 -8.09
CA ASP A 150 -8.03 6.84 -8.88
C ASP A 150 -7.93 8.37 -8.98
N ARG A 151 -8.94 9.00 -9.58
CA ARG A 151 -8.96 10.45 -9.74
C ARG A 151 -8.99 11.21 -8.41
N ALA A 152 -9.68 10.68 -7.40
CA ALA A 152 -9.71 11.27 -6.07
C ALA A 152 -8.38 11.12 -5.33
N SER A 153 -7.66 10.04 -5.60
CA SER A 153 -6.40 9.68 -4.95
C SER A 153 -5.16 10.28 -5.63
N VAL A 154 -5.32 11.10 -6.68
CA VAL A 154 -4.19 11.77 -7.37
C VAL A 154 -3.25 12.53 -6.41
N PRO A 155 -3.71 13.17 -5.33
CA PRO A 155 -2.81 13.80 -4.37
C PRO A 155 -1.74 12.86 -3.80
N PHE A 156 -2.00 11.56 -3.73
CA PHE A 156 -1.01 10.57 -3.29
C PHE A 156 0.06 10.23 -4.33
N ALA A 157 -0.02 10.70 -5.57
CA ALA A 157 0.84 10.25 -6.66
C ALA A 157 2.35 10.36 -6.34
N GLN A 158 2.79 11.48 -5.75
CA GLN A 158 4.19 11.67 -5.39
C GLN A 158 4.59 10.78 -4.21
N SER A 159 3.73 10.64 -3.20
CA SER A 159 3.96 9.75 -2.06
C SER A 159 3.97 8.28 -2.48
N ALA A 160 3.14 7.89 -3.46
CA ALA A 160 3.11 6.54 -4.01
C ALA A 160 4.47 6.13 -4.61
N VAL A 161 5.19 7.06 -5.25
CA VAL A 161 6.54 6.77 -5.77
C VAL A 161 7.51 6.38 -4.65
N LEU A 162 7.44 7.05 -3.50
CA LEU A 162 8.30 6.74 -2.34
C LEU A 162 7.97 5.35 -1.75
N VAL A 163 6.69 5.03 -1.69
CA VAL A 163 6.20 3.77 -1.12
C VAL A 163 6.50 2.57 -2.03
N LEU A 164 6.58 2.77 -3.34
CA LEU A 164 6.91 1.70 -4.28
C LEU A 164 8.34 1.19 -4.07
N GLY A 165 8.51 -0.12 -4.08
CA GLY A 165 9.83 -0.75 -4.19
C GLY A 165 10.42 -0.62 -5.60
N SER A 166 11.66 -1.03 -5.76
CA SER A 166 12.32 -1.12 -7.07
C SER A 166 11.48 -1.94 -8.04
N LYS A 167 11.27 -1.42 -9.27
CA LYS A 167 10.37 -2.01 -10.28
C LYS A 167 8.93 -2.21 -9.80
N GLY A 168 8.51 -1.50 -8.75
CA GLY A 168 7.12 -1.41 -8.33
C GLY A 168 6.32 -0.60 -9.35
N ARG A 169 5.04 -0.95 -9.53
CA ARG A 169 4.19 -0.33 -10.55
C ARG A 169 3.22 0.68 -9.94
N LEU A 170 3.12 1.84 -10.58
CA LEU A 170 2.10 2.85 -10.32
C LEU A 170 1.10 2.87 -11.45
N VAL A 171 -0.18 2.73 -11.11
CA VAL A 171 -1.31 2.90 -12.02
C VAL A 171 -2.05 4.18 -11.62
N ALA A 172 -2.26 5.07 -12.57
CA ALA A 172 -2.97 6.32 -12.32
C ALA A 172 -3.84 6.72 -13.53
N PRO A 173 -4.82 7.64 -13.34
CA PRO A 173 -5.64 8.16 -14.43
C PRO A 173 -4.77 8.78 -15.54
N ALA A 174 -5.19 8.63 -16.80
CA ALA A 174 -4.45 9.12 -17.98
C ALA A 174 -4.13 10.63 -17.92
N ALA A 175 -5.00 11.42 -17.28
CA ALA A 175 -4.81 12.86 -17.10
C ALA A 175 -3.82 13.23 -15.97
N THR A 176 -3.41 12.27 -15.14
CA THR A 176 -2.46 12.53 -14.06
C THR A 176 -1.06 12.74 -14.63
N PRO A 177 -0.36 13.84 -14.27
CA PRO A 177 1.04 14.00 -14.65
C PRO A 177 1.89 12.83 -14.16
N LEU A 178 2.89 12.44 -14.94
CA LEU A 178 3.83 11.41 -14.55
C LEU A 178 4.74 11.95 -13.44
N PRO A 179 4.76 11.34 -12.23
CA PRO A 179 5.62 11.79 -11.16
C PRO A 179 7.11 11.53 -11.48
N ALA A 180 8.00 12.34 -10.91
CA ALA A 180 9.44 12.09 -11.00
C ALA A 180 9.79 10.72 -10.41
N GLY A 181 10.72 9.99 -11.02
CA GLY A 181 11.15 8.65 -10.62
C GLY A 181 10.27 7.51 -11.11
N ILE A 182 9.32 7.80 -12.01
CA ILE A 182 8.50 6.79 -12.70
C ILE A 182 8.82 6.81 -14.19
N THR A 183 9.17 5.66 -14.73
CA THR A 183 9.27 5.42 -16.17
C THR A 183 7.94 4.89 -16.70
N LEU A 184 7.37 5.57 -17.69
CA LEU A 184 6.11 5.16 -18.33
C LEU A 184 6.29 3.83 -19.06
N LEU A 185 5.42 2.86 -18.77
CA LEU A 185 5.39 1.57 -19.48
C LEU A 185 4.30 1.53 -20.56
N ALA A 186 3.10 2.00 -20.22
CA ALA A 186 1.97 2.05 -21.14
C ALA A 186 0.98 3.13 -20.73
N ARG A 187 0.19 3.61 -21.69
CA ARG A 187 -0.92 4.56 -21.48
C ARG A 187 -2.03 4.26 -22.49
N ASP A 188 -3.26 4.36 -22.01
CA ASP A 188 -4.46 4.39 -22.85
C ASP A 188 -5.30 5.65 -22.54
N ASP A 189 -6.54 5.67 -22.97
CA ASP A 189 -7.48 6.78 -22.77
C ASP A 189 -7.93 6.94 -21.30
N ARG A 190 -7.80 5.90 -20.47
CA ARG A 190 -8.28 5.87 -19.09
C ARG A 190 -7.17 5.98 -18.07
N HIS A 191 -6.07 5.24 -18.27
CA HIS A 191 -5.00 5.12 -17.29
C HIS A 191 -3.63 5.08 -17.96
N TRP A 192 -2.61 5.38 -17.18
CA TRP A 192 -1.25 4.97 -17.47
C TRP A 192 -0.72 4.04 -16.38
N VAL A 193 0.25 3.23 -16.75
CA VAL A 193 1.06 2.44 -15.83
C VAL A 193 2.52 2.79 -16.04
N GLY A 194 3.22 3.02 -14.94
CA GLY A 194 4.67 3.26 -14.93
C GLY A 194 5.36 2.40 -13.87
N GLU A 195 6.66 2.26 -14.03
CA GLU A 195 7.52 1.50 -13.12
C GLU A 195 8.45 2.46 -12.38
N ARG A 196 8.65 2.23 -11.07
CA ARG A 196 9.64 2.99 -10.31
C ARG A 196 11.04 2.69 -10.80
N GLU A 197 11.79 3.72 -11.12
CA GLU A 197 13.19 3.63 -11.49
C GLU A 197 14.01 3.03 -10.35
N SER A 198 14.94 2.13 -10.68
CA SER A 198 15.88 1.59 -9.71
C SER A 198 16.90 2.69 -9.39
N GLY A 199 16.82 3.28 -8.19
CA GLY A 199 17.81 4.25 -7.73
C GLY A 199 19.14 3.58 -7.39
N ALA A 200 20.23 4.32 -7.46
CA ALA A 200 21.56 3.85 -7.07
C ALA A 200 21.66 3.43 -5.57
N GLY A 201 20.61 3.66 -4.78
CA GLY A 201 20.51 3.25 -3.37
C GLY A 201 19.79 1.93 -3.13
N ASP A 202 19.24 1.29 -4.17
CA ASP A 202 18.49 0.01 -4.07
C ASP A 202 19.42 -1.23 -4.07
N SER A 203 20.65 -1.11 -3.58
CA SER A 203 21.50 -2.27 -3.34
C SER A 203 20.80 -3.21 -2.34
N PRO A 204 20.60 -4.50 -2.65
CA PRO A 204 20.05 -5.44 -1.70
C PRO A 204 20.94 -5.42 -0.46
N LEU A 205 20.34 -5.21 0.71
CA LEU A 205 21.01 -5.40 2.00
C LEU A 205 21.54 -6.85 2.02
N VAL A 206 22.82 -7.00 1.73
CA VAL A 206 23.50 -8.28 1.88
C VAL A 206 23.58 -8.53 3.38
N MET A 207 22.65 -9.31 3.91
CA MET A 207 22.74 -9.81 5.28
C MET A 207 24.07 -10.58 5.39
N PRO A 208 24.97 -10.21 6.30
CA PRO A 208 26.20 -10.96 6.49
C PRO A 208 25.82 -12.39 6.88
N ARG A 209 26.25 -13.37 6.09
CA ARG A 209 26.10 -14.79 6.46
C ARG A 209 26.77 -14.98 7.81
N ARG A 210 26.04 -15.44 8.83
CA ARG A 210 26.60 -15.89 10.09
C ARG A 210 27.70 -16.91 9.77
N ALA A 211 28.92 -16.61 10.15
CA ALA A 211 30.01 -17.55 10.04
C ALA A 211 29.64 -18.80 10.85
N ALA A 212 29.72 -19.97 10.24
CA ALA A 212 29.52 -21.23 10.92
C ALA A 212 30.56 -21.35 12.05
N PRO A 213 30.19 -21.87 13.24
CA PRO A 213 31.12 -22.10 14.32
C PRO A 213 32.21 -23.07 13.82
N ARG A 214 33.47 -22.68 13.95
CA ARG A 214 34.63 -23.55 13.70
C ARG A 214 34.57 -24.66 14.74
N THR A 215 34.23 -25.87 14.31
CA THR A 215 34.44 -27.09 15.11
C THR A 215 35.94 -27.28 15.25
N GLY A 216 36.48 -26.93 16.42
CA GLY A 216 37.86 -27.27 16.76
C GLY A 216 37.94 -28.76 17.06
N SER A 217 38.72 -29.48 16.23
CA SER A 217 39.19 -30.83 16.52
C SER A 217 40.26 -30.72 17.61
N ARG A 218 40.07 -31.53 18.66
CA ARG A 218 41.12 -32.00 19.53
C ARG A 218 41.56 -33.39 19.08
#